data_1a5e91c358b753dda3098ba656375c64
#
_entry.id   1a5e91c358b753dda3098ba656375c64
#
_cell.length_a   1.000
_cell.length_b   1.000
_cell.length_c   1.000
_cell.angle_alpha   90.00
_cell.angle_beta   90.00
_cell.angle_gamma   90.00
#
_symmetry.space_group_name_H-M   'P 1'
#
loop_
_entity.id
_entity.type
_entity.pdbx_description
1 polymer ?
#
loop_
_entity_poly.entity_id
_entity_poly.type
_entity_poly.pdbx_seq_one_letter_code
_entity_poly.pdbx_strand_id
1 'polypeptide(L)'
;MLKTISCGEVQTELVGKRVTLAEWVHRRRDHGNLVFIDVRDRGGLVQVVFNPETSTDLHTTASKLRQEWVVQIVGEVSLRPKGTENPDLATGNVEVAAEHLVVLNESKTPPFYVNEETEVDELLRMKYRYLALRRAGMSNGLITRHRVVKFIRDFLDKREFLEIETPILIKSTPEG
;
A
#
# COMPACT_ATOMS: atom_id res chain seq x y z
N MET A 1 -15.96 -10.95 -2.34
CA MET A 1 -14.69 -10.71 -1.62
C MET A 1 -14.07 -9.44 -2.18
N LEU A 2 -13.59 -8.49 -1.35
CA LEU A 2 -13.09 -7.22 -1.85
C LEU A 2 -11.75 -7.37 -2.58
N LYS A 3 -10.83 -8.20 -2.05
CA LYS A 3 -9.57 -8.58 -2.67
C LYS A 3 -9.21 -10.05 -2.37
N THR A 4 -8.38 -10.66 -3.22
CA THR A 4 -7.90 -12.03 -3.06
C THR A 4 -6.47 -12.12 -2.55
N ILE A 5 -5.68 -11.05 -2.74
CA ILE A 5 -4.25 -11.03 -2.43
C ILE A 5 -3.78 -9.60 -2.12
N SER A 6 -2.69 -9.45 -1.37
CA SER A 6 -2.02 -8.16 -1.12
C SER A 6 -1.03 -7.83 -2.25
N CYS A 7 -0.77 -6.52 -2.48
CA CYS A 7 0.12 -6.07 -3.55
C CYS A 7 1.51 -6.73 -3.48
N GLY A 8 2.13 -6.78 -2.30
CA GLY A 8 3.47 -7.33 -2.13
C GLY A 8 3.57 -8.85 -2.32
N GLU A 9 2.43 -9.54 -2.34
CA GLU A 9 2.35 -11.01 -2.54
C GLU A 9 2.20 -11.39 -4.02
N VAL A 10 2.04 -10.42 -4.93
CA VAL A 10 1.96 -10.68 -6.37
C VAL A 10 3.37 -10.94 -6.89
N GLN A 11 3.71 -12.22 -7.05
CA GLN A 11 5.03 -12.70 -7.41
C GLN A 11 4.98 -13.61 -8.64
N THR A 12 6.14 -14.02 -9.12
CA THR A 12 6.30 -14.83 -10.35
C THR A 12 5.54 -16.16 -10.33
N GLU A 13 5.30 -16.74 -9.13
CA GLU A 13 4.55 -17.98 -8.93
C GLU A 13 3.05 -17.83 -9.26
N LEU A 14 2.60 -16.59 -9.40
CA LEU A 14 1.21 -16.26 -9.74
C LEU A 14 1.00 -15.94 -11.23
N VAL A 15 2.05 -16.00 -12.05
CA VAL A 15 1.93 -15.77 -13.49
C VAL A 15 0.88 -16.71 -14.10
N GLY A 16 -0.01 -16.15 -14.92
CA GLY A 16 -1.16 -16.83 -15.49
C GLY A 16 -2.36 -16.98 -14.56
N LYS A 17 -2.27 -16.51 -13.30
CA LYS A 17 -3.40 -16.54 -12.38
C LYS A 17 -4.13 -15.21 -12.36
N ARG A 18 -5.46 -15.29 -12.22
CA ARG A 18 -6.34 -14.15 -12.05
C ARG A 18 -6.38 -13.72 -10.59
N VAL A 19 -6.15 -12.43 -10.34
CA VAL A 19 -6.16 -11.84 -9.00
C VAL A 19 -7.15 -10.68 -8.91
N THR A 20 -7.62 -10.41 -7.70
CA THR A 20 -8.41 -9.22 -7.37
C THR A 20 -7.65 -8.39 -6.35
N LEU A 21 -7.35 -7.16 -6.70
CA LEU A 21 -6.72 -6.14 -5.86
C LEU A 21 -7.77 -5.10 -5.46
N ALA A 22 -7.71 -4.56 -4.24
CA ALA A 22 -8.55 -3.44 -3.80
C ALA A 22 -7.67 -2.49 -2.96
N GLU A 23 -7.15 -1.45 -3.63
CA GLU A 23 -5.94 -0.76 -3.19
C GLU A 23 -6.00 0.74 -3.49
N TRP A 24 -5.03 1.49 -2.94
CA TRP A 24 -4.82 2.89 -3.27
C TRP A 24 -3.99 3.05 -4.54
N VAL A 25 -4.41 3.98 -5.41
CA VAL A 25 -3.59 4.44 -6.53
C VAL A 25 -2.38 5.19 -5.99
N HIS A 26 -1.19 4.62 -6.18
CA HIS A 26 0.07 5.20 -5.73
C HIS A 26 0.62 6.17 -6.76
N ARG A 27 0.67 5.75 -8.04
CA ARG A 27 1.19 6.55 -9.14
C ARG A 27 0.56 6.11 -10.45
N ARG A 28 0.26 7.07 -11.32
CA ARG A 28 -0.12 6.84 -12.72
C ARG A 28 0.98 7.32 -13.64
N ARG A 29 1.24 6.55 -14.68
CA ARG A 29 2.14 6.89 -15.78
C ARG A 29 1.47 6.51 -17.09
N ASP A 30 1.56 7.42 -18.08
CA ASP A 30 1.08 7.19 -19.43
C ASP A 30 2.33 7.02 -20.33
N HIS A 31 2.44 5.91 -21.02
CA HIS A 31 3.56 5.64 -21.93
C HIS A 31 3.06 4.98 -23.22
N GLY A 32 3.25 5.67 -24.34
CA GLY A 32 2.64 5.27 -25.60
C GLY A 32 1.11 5.24 -25.47
N ASN A 33 0.50 4.14 -25.88
CA ASN A 33 -0.94 3.93 -25.75
C ASN A 33 -1.35 3.20 -24.46
N LEU A 34 -0.41 2.91 -23.55
CA LEU A 34 -0.67 2.17 -22.31
C LEU A 34 -0.77 3.11 -21.12
N VAL A 35 -1.69 2.79 -20.21
CA VAL A 35 -1.76 3.42 -18.87
C VAL A 35 -1.22 2.43 -17.85
N PHE A 36 -0.22 2.86 -17.10
CA PHE A 36 0.37 2.11 -15.99
C PHE A 36 -0.07 2.73 -14.68
N ILE A 37 -0.59 1.92 -13.79
CA ILE A 37 -0.98 2.31 -12.44
C ILE A 37 -0.21 1.47 -11.43
N ASP A 38 0.63 2.11 -10.63
CA ASP A 38 1.17 1.45 -9.45
C ASP A 38 0.10 1.53 -8.35
N VAL A 39 -0.35 0.39 -7.84
CA VAL A 39 -1.29 0.32 -6.71
C VAL A 39 -0.56 -0.13 -5.46
N ARG A 40 -1.03 0.36 -4.30
CA ARG A 40 -0.36 0.19 -3.02
C ARG A 40 -1.32 -0.27 -1.93
N ASP A 41 -0.85 -1.22 -1.14
CA ASP A 41 -1.41 -1.53 0.19
C ASP A 41 -0.31 -1.51 1.27
N ARG A 42 -0.61 -2.06 2.44
CA ARG A 42 0.38 -2.23 3.51
C ARG A 42 1.47 -3.25 3.15
N GLY A 43 1.16 -4.20 2.30
CA GLY A 43 2.06 -5.29 1.91
C GLY A 43 3.08 -4.89 0.86
N GLY A 44 2.82 -3.85 0.07
CA GLY A 44 3.74 -3.40 -0.97
C GLY A 44 3.07 -2.66 -2.11
N LEU A 45 3.75 -2.70 -3.24
CA LEU A 45 3.36 -2.09 -4.51
C LEU A 45 3.28 -3.15 -5.60
N VAL A 46 2.35 -2.99 -6.54
CA VAL A 46 2.35 -3.76 -7.79
C VAL A 46 1.91 -2.87 -8.94
N GLN A 47 2.51 -3.07 -10.10
CA GLN A 47 2.14 -2.39 -11.34
C GLN A 47 0.94 -3.09 -11.98
N VAL A 48 -0.02 -2.28 -12.43
CA VAL A 48 -1.16 -2.73 -13.23
C VAL A 48 -1.11 -2.03 -14.58
N VAL A 49 -1.37 -2.77 -15.65
CA VAL A 49 -1.31 -2.28 -17.02
C VAL A 49 -2.72 -2.27 -17.63
N PHE A 50 -3.07 -1.16 -18.25
CA PHE A 50 -4.32 -0.97 -18.97
C PHE A 50 -4.01 -0.76 -20.47
N ASN A 51 -4.34 -1.77 -21.26
CA ASN A 51 -4.12 -1.75 -22.72
C ASN A 51 -5.45 -1.38 -23.42
N PRO A 52 -5.50 -0.31 -24.24
CA PRO A 52 -6.69 0.07 -25.00
C PRO A 52 -7.13 -0.99 -26.02
N GLU A 53 -6.20 -1.82 -26.51
CA GLU A 53 -6.52 -2.94 -27.40
C GLU A 53 -7.38 -4.01 -26.72
N THR A 54 -7.22 -4.17 -25.39
CA THR A 54 -8.04 -5.08 -24.59
C THR A 54 -9.41 -4.48 -24.29
N SER A 55 -9.44 -3.20 -23.89
CA SER A 55 -10.68 -2.46 -23.60
C SER A 55 -10.43 -0.96 -23.59
N THR A 56 -11.04 -0.25 -24.54
CA THR A 56 -10.97 1.21 -24.64
C THR A 56 -11.65 1.90 -23.45
N ASP A 57 -12.77 1.35 -22.96
CA ASP A 57 -13.51 1.92 -21.81
C ASP A 57 -12.70 1.81 -20.52
N LEU A 58 -12.05 0.66 -20.31
CA LEU A 58 -11.18 0.40 -19.18
C LEU A 58 -9.98 1.37 -19.17
N HIS A 59 -9.33 1.51 -20.32
CA HIS A 59 -8.21 2.44 -20.54
C HIS A 59 -8.64 3.89 -20.29
N THR A 60 -9.81 4.31 -20.81
CA THR A 60 -10.37 5.66 -20.61
C THR A 60 -10.66 5.93 -19.15
N THR A 61 -11.15 4.93 -18.40
CA THR A 61 -11.39 5.05 -16.97
C THR A 61 -10.07 5.14 -16.20
N ALA A 62 -9.10 4.29 -16.53
CA ALA A 62 -7.78 4.27 -15.91
C ALA A 62 -7.03 5.60 -16.11
N SER A 63 -7.16 6.23 -17.28
CA SER A 63 -6.53 7.53 -17.58
C SER A 63 -7.08 8.71 -16.74
N LYS A 64 -8.22 8.54 -16.06
CA LYS A 64 -8.81 9.55 -15.16
C LYS A 64 -8.40 9.35 -13.69
N LEU A 65 -7.82 8.20 -13.35
CA LEU A 65 -7.43 7.89 -11.97
C LEU A 65 -6.40 8.90 -11.44
N ARG A 66 -6.55 9.24 -10.18
CA ARG A 66 -5.64 10.14 -9.46
C ARG A 66 -5.06 9.45 -8.24
N GLN A 67 -3.96 9.98 -7.74
CA GLN A 67 -3.31 9.48 -6.52
C GLN A 67 -4.28 9.43 -5.34
N GLU A 68 -4.10 8.40 -4.50
CA GLU A 68 -4.90 8.12 -3.30
C GLU A 68 -6.37 7.77 -3.57
N TRP A 69 -6.81 7.67 -4.82
CA TRP A 69 -8.08 7.03 -5.12
C TRP A 69 -8.04 5.56 -4.75
N VAL A 70 -9.17 5.02 -4.32
CA VAL A 70 -9.31 3.60 -3.99
C VAL A 70 -9.97 2.88 -5.14
N VAL A 71 -9.32 1.85 -5.63
CA VAL A 71 -9.79 1.09 -6.80
C VAL A 71 -9.82 -0.41 -6.50
N GLN A 72 -10.77 -1.10 -7.13
CA GLN A 72 -10.74 -2.55 -7.24
C GLN A 72 -10.39 -2.91 -8.67
N ILE A 73 -9.41 -3.79 -8.82
CA ILE A 73 -8.90 -4.23 -10.12
C ILE A 73 -8.92 -5.75 -10.14
N VAL A 74 -9.47 -6.31 -11.20
CA VAL A 74 -9.34 -7.74 -11.51
C VAL A 74 -8.48 -7.86 -12.75
N GLY A 75 -7.52 -8.77 -12.74
CA GLY A 75 -6.63 -8.98 -13.87
C GLY A 75 -5.76 -10.22 -13.73
N GLU A 76 -5.08 -10.56 -14.80
CA GLU A 76 -4.14 -11.68 -14.87
C GLU A 76 -2.72 -11.21 -14.55
N VAL A 77 -2.00 -11.97 -13.74
CA VAL A 77 -0.59 -11.72 -13.44
C VAL A 77 0.25 -12.18 -14.64
N SER A 78 1.10 -11.31 -15.15
CA SER A 78 2.03 -11.57 -16.24
C SER A 78 3.46 -11.16 -15.87
N LEU A 79 4.44 -11.73 -16.55
CA LEU A 79 5.81 -11.21 -16.48
C LEU A 79 5.88 -9.86 -17.19
N ARG A 80 6.65 -8.93 -16.64
CA ARG A 80 6.96 -7.70 -17.37
C ARG A 80 7.73 -8.03 -18.65
N PRO A 81 7.57 -7.22 -19.70
CA PRO A 81 8.39 -7.34 -20.89
C PRO A 81 9.88 -7.29 -20.54
N LYS A 82 10.69 -8.12 -21.19
CA LYS A 82 12.13 -8.19 -20.94
C LYS A 82 12.79 -6.82 -21.11
N GLY A 83 13.54 -6.40 -20.07
CA GLY A 83 14.19 -5.08 -20.01
C GLY A 83 13.34 -3.97 -19.39
N THR A 84 12.14 -4.29 -18.91
CA THR A 84 11.27 -3.33 -18.17
C THR A 84 11.08 -3.72 -16.70
N GLU A 85 11.83 -4.73 -16.25
CA GLU A 85 11.83 -5.16 -14.84
C GLU A 85 12.30 -4.01 -13.94
N ASN A 86 11.72 -3.90 -12.75
CA ASN A 86 12.09 -2.88 -11.78
C ASN A 86 12.71 -3.52 -10.53
N PRO A 87 14.05 -3.50 -10.38
CA PRO A 87 14.73 -4.10 -9.22
C PRO A 87 14.43 -3.42 -7.89
N ASP A 88 13.92 -2.18 -7.91
CA ASP A 88 13.57 -1.42 -6.69
C ASP A 88 12.24 -1.87 -6.08
N LEU A 89 11.45 -2.68 -6.80
CA LEU A 89 10.19 -3.22 -6.31
C LEU A 89 10.30 -4.73 -6.08
N ALA A 90 9.81 -5.20 -4.95
CA ALA A 90 9.73 -6.63 -4.66
C ALA A 90 8.89 -7.39 -5.71
N THR A 91 7.90 -6.74 -6.32
CA THR A 91 7.04 -7.26 -7.39
C THR A 91 7.52 -6.86 -8.78
N GLY A 92 8.75 -6.37 -8.90
CA GLY A 92 9.25 -5.69 -10.10
C GLY A 92 9.42 -6.56 -11.34
N ASN A 93 9.34 -7.89 -11.19
CA ASN A 93 9.39 -8.84 -12.31
C ASN A 93 8.01 -9.12 -12.94
N VAL A 94 6.94 -8.73 -12.25
CA VAL A 94 5.57 -9.01 -12.69
C VAL A 94 4.74 -7.73 -12.79
N GLU A 95 3.64 -7.85 -13.49
CA GLU A 95 2.59 -6.84 -13.60
C GLU A 95 1.22 -7.53 -13.68
N VAL A 96 0.15 -6.76 -13.45
CA VAL A 96 -1.21 -7.27 -13.60
C VAL A 96 -1.83 -6.66 -14.85
N ALA A 97 -2.18 -7.49 -15.83
CA ALA A 97 -2.95 -7.07 -16.99
C ALA A 97 -4.41 -6.89 -16.59
N ALA A 98 -4.90 -5.65 -16.56
CA ALA A 98 -6.24 -5.33 -16.07
C ALA A 98 -7.34 -5.81 -17.00
N GLU A 99 -8.35 -6.49 -16.45
CA GLU A 99 -9.57 -6.94 -17.12
C GLU A 99 -10.81 -6.18 -16.64
N HIS A 100 -10.83 -5.78 -15.36
CA HIS A 100 -11.91 -5.00 -14.78
C HIS A 100 -11.35 -3.94 -13.83
N LEU A 101 -12.01 -2.80 -13.77
CA LEU A 101 -11.69 -1.68 -12.89
C LEU A 101 -12.97 -1.09 -12.32
N VAL A 102 -13.02 -0.95 -11.00
CA VAL A 102 -14.09 -0.23 -10.29
C VAL A 102 -13.43 0.82 -9.40
N VAL A 103 -13.85 2.06 -9.52
CA VAL A 103 -13.47 3.12 -8.58
C VAL A 103 -14.36 2.96 -7.34
N LEU A 104 -13.76 2.56 -6.23
CA LEU A 104 -14.47 2.36 -4.95
C LEU A 104 -14.67 3.68 -4.23
N ASN A 105 -13.66 4.57 -4.30
CA ASN A 105 -13.75 5.89 -3.71
C ASN A 105 -12.76 6.85 -4.36
N GLU A 106 -13.19 8.06 -4.60
CA GLU A 106 -12.34 9.16 -5.05
C GLU A 106 -11.71 9.87 -3.85
N SER A 107 -10.54 10.42 -4.04
CA SER A 107 -9.86 11.27 -3.06
C SER A 107 -9.63 12.66 -3.59
N LYS A 108 -9.74 13.67 -2.73
CA LYS A 108 -9.22 15.01 -3.01
C LYS A 108 -7.70 14.94 -3.10
N THR A 109 -7.09 15.88 -3.81
CA THR A 109 -5.63 16.01 -3.85
C THR A 109 -5.08 16.14 -2.43
N PRO A 110 -4.17 15.25 -2.01
CA PRO A 110 -3.56 15.33 -0.68
C PRO A 110 -2.78 16.64 -0.51
N PRO A 111 -2.70 17.19 0.73
CA PRO A 111 -1.95 18.42 1.00
C PRO A 111 -0.43 18.25 0.81
N PHE A 112 0.06 17.02 0.78
CA PHE A 112 1.43 16.63 0.42
C PHE A 112 1.42 15.20 -0.11
N TYR A 113 2.43 14.84 -0.89
CA TYR A 113 2.54 13.53 -1.50
C TYR A 113 2.93 12.46 -0.47
N VAL A 114 2.19 11.35 -0.47
CA VAL A 114 2.45 10.19 0.39
C VAL A 114 3.53 9.28 -0.22
N ASN A 115 3.61 9.27 -1.55
CA ASN A 115 4.49 8.42 -2.35
C ASN A 115 5.88 9.00 -2.63
N GLU A 116 6.19 10.18 -2.07
CA GLU A 116 7.47 10.86 -2.24
C GLU A 116 8.03 11.28 -0.89
N GLU A 117 9.33 11.08 -0.68
CA GLU A 117 10.04 11.51 0.54
C GLU A 117 10.51 12.99 0.40
N THR A 118 9.59 13.86 -0.01
CA THR A 118 9.82 15.31 -0.03
C THR A 118 9.79 15.89 1.38
N GLU A 119 10.49 17.00 1.59
CA GLU A 119 10.39 17.73 2.85
C GLU A 119 8.98 18.34 2.97
N VAL A 120 8.35 18.14 4.11
CA VAL A 120 7.01 18.65 4.43
C VAL A 120 7.04 19.30 5.80
N ASP A 121 6.46 20.49 5.89
CA ASP A 121 6.35 21.24 7.14
C ASP A 121 5.77 20.38 8.27
N GLU A 122 6.33 20.53 9.48
CA GLU A 122 5.96 19.70 10.62
C GLU A 122 4.52 19.93 11.06
N LEU A 123 4.04 21.16 11.09
CA LEU A 123 2.67 21.47 11.48
C LEU A 123 1.67 20.87 10.48
N LEU A 124 2.02 20.88 9.20
CA LEU A 124 1.21 20.25 8.17
C LEU A 124 1.17 18.73 8.33
N ARG A 125 2.30 18.08 8.67
CA ARG A 125 2.37 16.66 8.99
C ARG A 125 1.57 16.31 10.25
N MET A 126 1.60 17.16 11.26
CA MET A 126 0.82 16.99 12.49
C MET A 126 -0.67 17.11 12.23
N LYS A 127 -1.08 18.11 11.45
CA LYS A 127 -2.49 18.32 11.05
C LYS A 127 -3.06 17.14 10.26
N TYR A 128 -2.28 16.61 9.32
CA TYR A 128 -2.67 15.48 8.46
C TYR A 128 -1.89 14.21 8.84
N ARG A 129 -1.84 13.91 10.15
CA ARG A 129 -1.03 12.82 10.71
C ARG A 129 -1.30 11.47 10.05
N TYR A 130 -2.56 11.18 9.74
CA TYR A 130 -2.97 9.95 9.07
C TYR A 130 -2.36 9.77 7.67
N LEU A 131 -2.08 10.85 6.94
CA LEU A 131 -1.34 10.79 5.67
C LEU A 131 0.16 10.66 5.91
N ALA A 132 0.70 11.42 6.86
CA ALA A 132 2.12 11.36 7.21
C ALA A 132 2.55 9.94 7.62
N LEU A 133 1.70 9.23 8.40
CA LEU A 133 1.96 7.85 8.83
C LEU A 133 1.98 6.82 7.69
N ARG A 134 1.49 7.17 6.51
CA ARG A 134 1.55 6.30 5.31
C ARG A 134 2.86 6.44 4.53
N ARG A 135 3.66 7.48 4.80
CA ARG A 135 4.98 7.67 4.19
C ARG A 135 5.95 6.62 4.73
N ALA A 136 6.83 6.11 3.87
CA ALA A 136 7.69 4.98 4.18
C ALA A 136 8.54 5.19 5.45
N GLY A 137 9.18 6.35 5.61
CA GLY A 137 9.99 6.66 6.78
C GLY A 137 9.21 6.62 8.09
N MET A 138 8.00 7.22 8.13
CA MET A 138 7.13 7.22 9.31
C MET A 138 6.53 5.84 9.60
N SER A 139 6.07 5.16 8.55
CA SER A 139 5.50 3.81 8.65
C SER A 139 6.51 2.80 9.20
N ASN A 140 7.74 2.82 8.70
CA ASN A 140 8.82 1.93 9.14
C ASN A 140 9.14 2.10 10.63
N GLY A 141 9.11 3.33 11.16
CA GLY A 141 9.27 3.60 12.58
C GLY A 141 8.21 2.90 13.44
N LEU A 142 6.93 2.99 13.03
CA LEU A 142 5.84 2.32 13.74
C LEU A 142 5.94 0.79 13.64
N ILE A 143 6.28 0.25 12.47
CA ILE A 143 6.47 -1.18 12.27
C ILE A 143 7.62 -1.70 13.14
N THR A 144 8.74 -0.99 13.19
CA THR A 144 9.88 -1.35 14.04
C THR A 144 9.50 -1.34 15.51
N ARG A 145 8.82 -0.28 15.98
CA ARG A 145 8.32 -0.21 17.37
C ARG A 145 7.42 -1.41 17.69
N HIS A 146 6.46 -1.72 16.82
CA HIS A 146 5.57 -2.87 17.00
C HIS A 146 6.36 -4.18 17.13
N ARG A 147 7.34 -4.41 16.23
CA ARG A 147 8.17 -5.62 16.25
C ARG A 147 8.99 -5.74 17.55
N VAL A 148 9.57 -4.64 18.02
CA VAL A 148 10.35 -4.62 19.26
C VAL A 148 9.46 -4.94 20.46
N VAL A 149 8.31 -4.27 20.59
CA VAL A 149 7.37 -4.52 21.69
C VAL A 149 6.88 -5.96 21.67
N LYS A 150 6.50 -6.46 20.49
CA LYS A 150 6.09 -7.87 20.34
C LYS A 150 7.20 -8.83 20.74
N PHE A 151 8.44 -8.60 20.29
CA PHE A 151 9.58 -9.44 20.64
C PHE A 151 9.78 -9.49 22.16
N ILE A 152 9.72 -8.35 22.86
CA ILE A 152 9.89 -8.28 24.32
C ILE A 152 8.79 -9.10 25.01
N ARG A 153 7.53 -8.92 24.60
CA ARG A 153 6.39 -9.68 25.14
C ARG A 153 6.57 -11.18 24.92
N ASP A 154 6.85 -11.61 23.68
CA ASP A 154 7.06 -13.03 23.34
C ASP A 154 8.26 -13.61 24.12
N PHE A 155 9.32 -12.83 24.36
CA PHE A 155 10.50 -13.25 25.09
C PHE A 155 10.21 -13.47 26.60
N LEU A 156 9.44 -12.60 27.21
CA LEU A 156 9.04 -12.70 28.61
C LEU A 156 7.99 -13.80 28.82
N ASP A 157 7.00 -13.88 27.93
CA ASP A 157 5.94 -14.91 27.97
C ASP A 157 6.55 -16.32 27.96
N LYS A 158 7.52 -16.59 27.07
CA LYS A 158 8.26 -17.85 27.01
C LYS A 158 9.03 -18.19 28.31
N ARG A 159 9.15 -17.25 29.22
CA ARG A 159 9.82 -17.40 30.52
C ARG A 159 8.82 -17.34 31.68
N GLU A 160 7.53 -17.52 31.37
CA GLU A 160 6.44 -17.57 32.35
C GLU A 160 6.19 -16.24 33.09
N PHE A 161 6.66 -15.08 32.51
CA PHE A 161 6.30 -13.77 33.00
C PHE A 161 4.93 -13.38 32.44
N LEU A 162 4.08 -12.87 33.31
CA LEU A 162 2.76 -12.34 32.96
C LEU A 162 2.81 -10.83 32.78
N GLU A 163 2.23 -10.31 31.68
CA GLU A 163 2.05 -8.87 31.50
C GLU A 163 0.79 -8.44 32.30
N ILE A 164 0.98 -7.53 33.26
CA ILE A 164 -0.10 -7.00 34.08
C ILE A 164 -0.28 -5.51 33.78
N GLU A 165 -1.47 -5.14 33.34
CA GLU A 165 -1.85 -3.73 33.23
C GLU A 165 -2.42 -3.24 34.56
N THR A 166 -1.77 -2.20 35.13
CA THR A 166 -2.25 -1.52 36.32
C THR A 166 -2.99 -0.23 35.95
N PRO A 167 -3.98 0.24 36.73
CA PRO A 167 -4.63 1.53 36.50
C PRO A 167 -3.61 2.68 36.50
N ILE A 168 -3.67 3.53 35.44
CA ILE A 168 -2.82 4.72 35.33
C ILE A 168 -3.32 5.84 36.26
N LEU A 169 -4.65 5.97 36.38
CA LEU A 169 -5.28 6.93 37.28
C LEU A 169 -5.73 6.22 38.54
N ILE A 170 -5.12 6.56 39.65
CA ILE A 170 -5.45 6.03 40.99
C ILE A 170 -5.78 7.19 41.92
N LYS A 171 -6.43 6.89 43.03
CA LYS A 171 -6.60 7.84 44.13
C LYS A 171 -5.22 8.20 44.71
N SER A 172 -5.03 9.48 45.03
CA SER A 172 -3.82 9.94 45.73
C SER A 172 -3.52 9.07 46.94
N THR A 173 -2.28 8.66 47.07
CA THR A 173 -1.76 7.94 48.25
C THR A 173 -1.07 8.91 49.20
N PRO A 174 -0.89 8.56 50.50
CA PRO A 174 -0.17 9.43 51.43
C PRO A 174 1.30 9.72 51.08
N GLU A 175 1.85 8.93 50.17
CA GLU A 175 3.25 9.04 49.72
C GLU A 175 3.43 9.87 48.44
N GLY A 176 2.36 10.38 47.82
CA GLY A 176 2.39 11.23 46.61
C GLY A 176 1.16 11.11 45.74
#